data_08a3e41448756fc19c65239a9547b8df
#
_entry.id   08a3e41448756fc19c65239a9547b8df
#
_cell.length_a   1.000
_cell.length_b   1.000
_cell.length_c   1.000
_cell.angle_alpha   90.00
_cell.angle_beta   90.00
_cell.angle_gamma   90.00
#
_symmetry.space_group_name_H-M   'P 1'
#
loop_
_entity.id
_entity.type
_entity.pdbx_description
1 polymer ?
#
loop_
_entity_poly.entity_id
_entity_poly.type
_entity_poly.pdbx_seq_one_letter_code
_entity_poly.pdbx_strand_id
1 'polypeptide(L)'
;EAAISTGPFILENYDSAAGTYTFKANEDYFYGDVQIDKLVIANVSGGDSKEALLSGEIAAAPNISYKAAMSLKDSPEYTVLEGPGLSVTRLYFNFDEEAMAVKEIRQAMYHAVNLDEVVEKAYGGAGYPGSAGHVQPGTPWYNPDVRQYAYDVETAKKMLSEAGAADSNGDGILEYNGEEMSYTLTFTENDEKLAELLVSYMKAVGIELV
;
A
#
# COMPACT_ATOMS: atom_id res chain seq x y z
N GLU A 1 34.61 -6.87 -12.69
CA GLU A 1 34.89 -7.32 -11.33
C GLU A 1 33.89 -8.40 -10.95
N ALA A 2 34.35 -9.52 -10.38
CA ALA A 2 33.47 -10.59 -9.93
C ALA A 2 32.69 -10.12 -8.71
N ALA A 3 31.34 -10.22 -8.74
CA ALA A 3 30.53 -9.97 -7.58
C ALA A 3 30.74 -11.10 -6.56
N ILE A 4 31.26 -10.75 -5.38
CA ILE A 4 31.43 -11.71 -4.28
C ILE A 4 30.13 -11.71 -3.47
N SER A 5 29.52 -12.90 -3.32
CA SER A 5 28.30 -13.06 -2.54
C SER A 5 28.30 -14.38 -1.78
N THR A 6 27.47 -14.47 -0.74
CA THR A 6 27.22 -15.66 0.05
C THR A 6 25.87 -16.31 -0.26
N GLY A 7 25.20 -15.84 -1.30
CA GLY A 7 23.87 -16.31 -1.70
C GLY A 7 23.88 -17.63 -2.46
N PRO A 8 22.71 -18.18 -2.77
CA PRO A 8 22.55 -19.46 -3.48
C PRO A 8 22.98 -19.38 -4.96
N PHE A 9 23.19 -18.18 -5.49
CA PHE A 9 23.56 -17.98 -6.88
C PHE A 9 24.77 -17.06 -7.03
N ILE A 10 25.60 -17.32 -8.05
CA ILE A 10 26.78 -16.56 -8.43
C ILE A 10 26.51 -15.90 -9.77
N LEU A 11 26.73 -14.59 -9.90
CA LEU A 11 26.60 -13.87 -11.15
C LEU A 11 27.64 -14.40 -12.15
N GLU A 12 27.17 -14.91 -13.28
CA GLU A 12 27.99 -15.44 -14.37
C GLU A 12 28.15 -14.43 -15.51
N ASN A 13 27.06 -13.75 -15.88
CA ASN A 13 27.05 -12.78 -16.96
C ASN A 13 26.02 -11.68 -16.75
N TYR A 14 26.31 -10.51 -17.29
CA TYR A 14 25.39 -9.40 -17.42
C TYR A 14 25.42 -8.87 -18.86
N ASP A 15 24.28 -8.94 -19.55
CA ASP A 15 24.08 -8.35 -20.85
C ASP A 15 23.30 -7.04 -20.70
N SER A 16 24.01 -5.92 -20.82
CA SER A 16 23.41 -4.59 -20.69
C SER A 16 22.50 -4.21 -21.87
N ALA A 17 22.71 -4.80 -23.04
CA ALA A 17 21.89 -4.52 -24.21
C ALA A 17 20.54 -5.26 -24.14
N ALA A 18 20.57 -6.52 -23.65
CA ALA A 18 19.36 -7.31 -23.41
C ALA A 18 18.72 -7.03 -22.04
N GLY A 19 19.40 -6.31 -21.14
CA GLY A 19 18.92 -6.08 -19.76
C GLY A 19 18.80 -7.37 -18.94
N THR A 20 19.70 -8.36 -19.19
CA THR A 20 19.61 -9.65 -18.53
C THR A 20 20.79 -9.92 -17.61
N TYR A 21 20.51 -10.54 -16.48
CA TYR A 21 21.50 -11.05 -15.53
C TYR A 21 21.41 -12.57 -15.51
N THR A 22 22.52 -13.25 -15.77
CA THR A 22 22.59 -14.70 -15.71
C THR A 22 23.39 -15.14 -14.48
N PHE A 23 22.82 -16.02 -13.70
CA PHE A 23 23.42 -16.58 -12.51
C PHE A 23 23.50 -18.08 -12.63
N LYS A 24 24.56 -18.69 -12.10
CA LYS A 24 24.69 -20.12 -11.87
C LYS A 24 24.52 -20.46 -10.41
N ALA A 25 24.15 -21.71 -10.11
CA ALA A 25 24.10 -22.23 -8.75
C ALA A 25 25.45 -22.06 -8.04
N ASN A 26 25.41 -21.77 -6.76
CA ASN A 26 26.57 -21.76 -5.88
C ASN A 26 26.67 -23.12 -5.20
N GLU A 27 27.60 -23.94 -5.62
CA GLU A 27 27.83 -25.30 -5.08
C GLU A 27 28.29 -25.26 -3.61
N ASP A 28 28.87 -24.14 -3.17
CA ASP A 28 29.33 -23.91 -1.79
C ASP A 28 28.30 -23.18 -0.92
N TYR A 29 27.01 -23.19 -1.31
CA TYR A 29 25.97 -22.50 -0.55
C TYR A 29 25.73 -23.14 0.81
N PHE A 30 25.88 -22.36 1.88
CA PHE A 30 25.95 -22.86 3.26
C PHE A 30 24.62 -23.41 3.84
N TYR A 31 23.48 -23.16 3.19
CA TYR A 31 22.18 -23.73 3.58
C TYR A 31 21.81 -25.02 2.81
N GLY A 32 22.72 -25.55 1.99
CA GLY A 32 22.53 -26.81 1.25
C GLY A 32 22.42 -26.62 -0.26
N ASP A 33 22.09 -27.71 -0.94
CA ASP A 33 22.10 -27.77 -2.39
C ASP A 33 21.05 -26.85 -3.05
N VAL A 34 21.50 -26.09 -4.03
CA VAL A 34 20.63 -25.24 -4.84
C VAL A 34 19.94 -26.08 -5.90
N GLN A 35 18.60 -26.08 -5.91
CA GLN A 35 17.79 -26.95 -6.78
C GLN A 35 17.64 -26.44 -8.22
N ILE A 36 18.13 -25.24 -8.51
CA ILE A 36 18.07 -24.58 -9.83
C ILE A 36 19.50 -24.35 -10.30
N ASP A 37 19.89 -24.91 -11.42
CA ASP A 37 21.26 -24.80 -11.95
C ASP A 37 21.54 -23.39 -12.44
N LYS A 38 20.53 -22.73 -13.05
CA LYS A 38 20.67 -21.44 -13.71
C LYS A 38 19.45 -20.56 -13.48
N LEU A 39 19.67 -19.32 -13.01
CA LEU A 39 18.67 -18.27 -12.86
C LEU A 39 18.98 -17.14 -13.84
N VAL A 40 18.00 -16.75 -14.64
CA VAL A 40 18.09 -15.57 -15.50
C VAL A 40 17.08 -14.54 -15.04
N ILE A 41 17.56 -13.36 -14.65
CA ILE A 41 16.71 -12.20 -14.34
C ILE A 41 16.70 -11.30 -15.56
N ALA A 42 15.54 -11.10 -16.15
CA ALA A 42 15.36 -10.29 -17.34
C ALA A 42 14.55 -9.02 -17.04
N ASN A 43 14.95 -7.91 -17.64
CA ASN A 43 14.13 -6.71 -17.69
C ASN A 43 13.15 -6.88 -18.86
N VAL A 44 11.86 -7.04 -18.54
CA VAL A 44 10.82 -7.27 -19.54
C VAL A 44 10.55 -5.98 -20.33
N SER A 45 10.67 -6.06 -21.62
CA SER A 45 10.37 -4.96 -22.54
C SER A 45 8.91 -4.53 -22.44
N GLY A 46 8.65 -3.23 -22.26
CA GLY A 46 7.31 -2.69 -22.13
C GLY A 46 6.69 -2.81 -20.72
N GLY A 47 7.40 -3.43 -19.75
CA GLY A 47 6.99 -3.45 -18.35
C GLY A 47 5.82 -4.38 -18.00
N ASP A 48 5.28 -5.15 -18.97
CA ASP A 48 4.17 -6.08 -18.71
C ASP A 48 4.68 -7.51 -18.44
N SER A 49 4.98 -7.75 -17.18
CA SER A 49 5.42 -9.08 -16.72
C SER A 49 4.36 -10.17 -16.89
N LYS A 50 3.06 -9.80 -16.94
CA LYS A 50 1.98 -10.77 -17.18
C LYS A 50 2.03 -11.27 -18.62
N GLU A 51 2.15 -10.38 -19.60
CA GLU A 51 2.22 -10.77 -21.00
C GLU A 51 3.49 -11.58 -21.31
N ALA A 52 4.63 -11.23 -20.69
CA ALA A 52 5.87 -12.01 -20.80
C ALA A 52 5.72 -13.43 -20.20
N LEU A 53 4.99 -13.57 -19.11
CA LEU A 53 4.67 -14.87 -18.51
C LEU A 53 3.76 -15.69 -19.42
N LEU A 54 2.70 -15.08 -19.97
CA LEU A 54 1.75 -15.74 -20.87
C LEU A 54 2.37 -16.18 -22.19
N SER A 55 3.32 -15.40 -22.71
CA SER A 55 4.07 -15.75 -23.93
C SER A 55 5.17 -16.79 -23.70
N GLY A 56 5.47 -17.11 -22.45
CA GLY A 56 6.58 -18.01 -22.10
C GLY A 56 7.96 -17.38 -22.20
N GLU A 57 8.06 -16.07 -22.35
CA GLU A 57 9.33 -15.33 -22.32
C GLU A 57 10.01 -15.45 -20.95
N ILE A 58 9.21 -15.44 -19.87
CA ILE A 58 9.65 -15.65 -18.50
C ILE A 58 8.88 -16.81 -17.84
N ALA A 59 9.54 -17.50 -16.93
CA ALA A 59 8.94 -18.59 -16.16
C ALA A 59 8.32 -18.16 -14.84
N ALA A 60 8.67 -16.98 -14.33
CA ALA A 60 8.15 -16.41 -13.09
C ALA A 60 8.09 -14.87 -13.20
N ALA A 61 7.02 -14.29 -12.71
CA ALA A 61 6.78 -12.86 -12.65
C ALA A 61 6.61 -12.40 -11.20
N PRO A 62 7.69 -11.97 -10.52
CA PRO A 62 7.57 -11.39 -9.18
C PRO A 62 6.91 -10.00 -9.27
N ASN A 63 6.17 -9.64 -8.19
CA ASN A 63 5.54 -8.32 -8.07
C ASN A 63 4.53 -7.96 -9.18
N ILE A 64 3.89 -8.95 -9.76
CA ILE A 64 2.75 -8.76 -10.66
C ILE A 64 1.60 -8.08 -9.89
N SER A 65 0.81 -7.23 -10.56
CA SER A 65 -0.33 -6.60 -9.89
C SER A 65 -1.33 -7.64 -9.37
N TYR A 66 -1.97 -7.36 -8.23
CA TYR A 66 -2.95 -8.27 -7.63
C TYR A 66 -4.03 -8.69 -8.63
N LYS A 67 -4.59 -7.73 -9.36
CA LYS A 67 -5.61 -7.99 -10.40
C LYS A 67 -5.09 -8.93 -11.48
N ALA A 68 -3.85 -8.75 -11.93
CA ALA A 68 -3.24 -9.62 -12.93
C ALA A 68 -3.00 -11.04 -12.36
N ALA A 69 -2.49 -11.15 -11.13
CA ALA A 69 -2.29 -12.43 -10.46
C ALA A 69 -3.63 -13.19 -10.27
N MET A 70 -4.67 -12.50 -9.78
CA MET A 70 -5.99 -13.11 -9.59
C MET A 70 -6.63 -13.61 -10.89
N SER A 71 -6.35 -12.97 -12.03
CA SER A 71 -6.81 -13.45 -13.33
C SER A 71 -6.17 -14.78 -13.76
N LEU A 72 -5.10 -15.21 -13.11
CA LEU A 72 -4.37 -16.46 -13.39
C LEU A 72 -4.59 -17.52 -12.31
N LYS A 73 -5.24 -17.18 -11.19
CA LYS A 73 -5.35 -18.02 -9.99
C LYS A 73 -6.01 -19.38 -10.26
N ASP A 74 -7.03 -19.40 -11.12
CA ASP A 74 -7.79 -20.60 -11.45
C ASP A 74 -7.24 -21.36 -12.67
N SER A 75 -6.17 -20.88 -13.28
CA SER A 75 -5.54 -21.56 -14.42
C SER A 75 -4.68 -22.72 -13.95
N PRO A 76 -4.81 -23.92 -14.52
CA PRO A 76 -3.95 -25.05 -14.18
C PRO A 76 -2.50 -24.89 -14.64
N GLU A 77 -2.22 -23.90 -15.49
CA GLU A 77 -0.89 -23.66 -16.06
C GLU A 77 -0.02 -22.78 -15.16
N TYR A 78 -0.62 -22.06 -14.19
CA TYR A 78 0.09 -21.10 -13.35
C TYR A 78 -0.11 -21.38 -11.87
N THR A 79 0.94 -21.15 -11.09
CA THR A 79 0.86 -21.14 -9.64
C THR A 79 0.96 -19.69 -9.16
N VAL A 80 -0.08 -19.19 -8.51
CA VAL A 80 -0.07 -17.86 -7.88
C VAL A 80 0.34 -18.00 -6.43
N LEU A 81 1.46 -17.39 -6.07
CA LEU A 81 1.96 -17.32 -4.70
C LEU A 81 1.59 -15.96 -4.11
N GLU A 82 0.83 -15.99 -3.04
CA GLU A 82 0.46 -14.80 -2.27
C GLU A 82 1.22 -14.80 -0.94
N GLY A 83 1.72 -13.65 -0.55
CA GLY A 83 2.38 -13.48 0.74
C GLY A 83 1.98 -12.15 1.38
N PRO A 84 2.05 -12.03 2.72
CA PRO A 84 1.77 -10.78 3.39
C PRO A 84 2.76 -9.72 2.94
N GLY A 85 2.25 -8.61 2.43
CA GLY A 85 3.05 -7.42 2.16
C GLY A 85 3.52 -6.78 3.48
N LEU A 86 4.71 -6.18 3.47
CA LEU A 86 5.25 -5.43 4.61
C LEU A 86 5.05 -3.90 4.46
N SER A 87 4.39 -3.47 3.38
CA SER A 87 4.12 -2.06 3.13
C SER A 87 2.83 -1.61 3.80
N VAL A 88 2.83 -0.40 4.34
CA VAL A 88 1.66 0.27 4.90
C VAL A 88 1.50 1.63 4.24
N THR A 89 0.34 1.88 3.66
CA THR A 89 -0.04 3.23 3.23
C THR A 89 -0.53 4.01 4.43
N ARG A 90 -0.07 5.25 4.59
CA ARG A 90 -0.34 6.09 5.76
C ARG A 90 -0.73 7.49 5.33
N LEU A 91 -1.67 8.06 6.07
CA LEU A 91 -1.93 9.49 6.05
C LEU A 91 -1.12 10.16 7.19
N TYR A 92 -0.29 11.13 6.84
CA TYR A 92 0.46 11.95 7.79
C TYR A 92 -0.25 13.29 7.96
N PHE A 93 -0.34 13.74 9.20
CA PHE A 93 -0.93 15.03 9.54
C PHE A 93 0.16 16.08 9.78
N ASN A 94 -0.06 17.29 9.27
CA ASN A 94 0.74 18.44 9.64
C ASN A 94 0.27 18.97 10.99
N PHE A 95 1.10 18.84 12.02
CA PHE A 95 0.76 19.31 13.38
C PHE A 95 0.95 20.83 13.57
N ASP A 96 1.44 21.57 12.57
CA ASP A 96 1.43 23.03 12.58
C ASP A 96 0.02 23.58 12.33
N GLU A 97 -0.88 22.75 11.78
CA GLU A 97 -2.30 23.04 11.67
C GLU A 97 -2.97 22.78 13.03
N GLU A 98 -3.58 23.81 13.64
CA GLU A 98 -4.13 23.72 14.99
C GLU A 98 -5.14 22.58 15.15
N ALA A 99 -6.05 22.39 14.21
CA ALA A 99 -7.02 21.30 14.26
C ALA A 99 -6.35 19.93 14.17
N MET A 100 -5.29 19.78 13.37
CA MET A 100 -4.54 18.52 13.26
C MET A 100 -3.70 18.20 14.51
N ALA A 101 -3.38 19.19 15.33
CA ALA A 101 -2.74 18.97 16.63
C ALA A 101 -3.72 18.33 17.65
N VAL A 102 -5.05 18.47 17.46
CA VAL A 102 -6.07 17.92 18.36
C VAL A 102 -6.27 16.44 18.10
N LYS A 103 -6.03 15.62 19.11
CA LYS A 103 -6.10 14.15 18.99
C LYS A 103 -7.51 13.68 18.60
N GLU A 104 -8.54 14.26 19.19
CA GLU A 104 -9.94 13.91 18.97
C GLU A 104 -10.38 14.17 17.53
N ILE A 105 -9.88 15.22 16.90
CA ILE A 105 -10.13 15.53 15.48
C ILE A 105 -9.51 14.46 14.60
N ARG A 106 -8.24 14.08 14.83
CA ARG A 106 -7.60 13.01 14.05
C ARG A 106 -8.29 11.66 14.22
N GLN A 107 -8.79 11.36 15.44
CA GLN A 107 -9.57 10.15 15.70
C GLN A 107 -10.93 10.18 14.99
N ALA A 108 -11.57 11.34 14.93
CA ALA A 108 -12.79 11.53 14.15
C ALA A 108 -12.55 11.29 12.66
N MET A 109 -11.48 11.83 12.10
CA MET A 109 -11.10 11.57 10.71
C MET A 109 -10.89 10.09 10.42
N TYR A 110 -10.35 9.34 11.39
CA TYR A 110 -10.20 7.88 11.24
C TYR A 110 -11.56 7.17 11.17
N HIS A 111 -12.52 7.57 12.01
CA HIS A 111 -13.90 7.05 11.98
C HIS A 111 -14.64 7.41 10.67
N ALA A 112 -14.23 8.47 9.98
CA ALA A 112 -14.84 8.88 8.72
C ALA A 112 -14.45 8.01 7.52
N VAL A 113 -13.39 7.19 7.61
CA VAL A 113 -12.84 6.42 6.48
C VAL A 113 -13.27 4.96 6.54
N ASN A 114 -13.91 4.48 5.48
CA ASN A 114 -14.21 3.05 5.30
C ASN A 114 -13.00 2.32 4.71
N LEU A 115 -12.20 1.69 5.57
CA LEU A 115 -10.97 1.02 5.16
C LEU A 115 -11.23 -0.23 4.30
N ASP A 116 -12.34 -0.94 4.48
CA ASP A 116 -12.71 -2.09 3.61
C ASP A 116 -13.00 -1.59 2.19
N GLU A 117 -13.72 -0.48 2.06
CA GLU A 117 -13.98 0.14 0.77
C GLU A 117 -12.71 0.68 0.11
N VAL A 118 -11.78 1.22 0.90
CA VAL A 118 -10.45 1.65 0.42
C VAL A 118 -9.70 0.46 -0.16
N VAL A 119 -9.62 -0.66 0.55
CA VAL A 119 -8.96 -1.88 0.05
C VAL A 119 -9.60 -2.34 -1.26
N GLU A 120 -10.92 -2.38 -1.33
CA GLU A 120 -11.62 -2.84 -2.52
C GLU A 120 -11.45 -1.88 -3.71
N LYS A 121 -11.70 -0.59 -3.52
CA LYS A 121 -11.76 0.38 -4.61
C LYS A 121 -10.41 0.94 -5.03
N ALA A 122 -9.54 1.27 -4.07
CA ALA A 122 -8.23 1.82 -4.39
C ALA A 122 -7.22 0.74 -4.76
N TYR A 123 -7.27 -0.41 -4.09
CA TYR A 123 -6.28 -1.48 -4.24
C TYR A 123 -6.81 -2.75 -4.93
N GLY A 124 -8.09 -2.76 -5.35
CA GLY A 124 -8.71 -3.90 -6.05
C GLY A 124 -8.75 -5.17 -5.22
N GLY A 125 -8.91 -5.05 -3.90
CA GLY A 125 -8.89 -6.15 -2.94
C GLY A 125 -7.49 -6.61 -2.52
N ALA A 126 -6.42 -5.94 -3.00
CA ALA A 126 -5.04 -6.28 -2.65
C ALA A 126 -4.64 -5.66 -1.30
N GLY A 127 -4.72 -6.42 -0.23
CA GLY A 127 -4.28 -5.97 1.09
C GLY A 127 -5.31 -6.20 2.18
N TYR A 128 -5.09 -5.52 3.30
CA TYR A 128 -5.95 -5.58 4.48
C TYR A 128 -6.27 -4.17 4.97
N PRO A 129 -7.44 -3.96 5.58
CA PRO A 129 -7.71 -2.74 6.31
C PRO A 129 -6.59 -2.44 7.30
N GLY A 130 -6.08 -1.22 7.28
CA GLY A 130 -5.01 -0.81 8.18
C GLY A 130 -5.46 -0.83 9.64
N SER A 131 -4.54 -1.08 10.55
CA SER A 131 -4.76 -0.88 11.98
C SER A 131 -4.26 0.48 12.42
N ALA A 132 -4.65 0.92 13.62
CA ALA A 132 -4.17 2.18 14.20
C ALA A 132 -2.67 2.18 14.54
N GLY A 133 -1.98 1.05 14.38
CA GLY A 133 -0.54 0.90 14.59
C GLY A 133 0.27 0.84 13.31
N HIS A 134 1.59 1.01 13.44
CA HIS A 134 2.53 0.90 12.33
C HIS A 134 2.87 -0.54 11.94
N VAL A 135 2.67 -1.47 12.88
CA VAL A 135 3.07 -2.87 12.73
C VAL A 135 1.88 -3.66 12.22
N GLN A 136 2.10 -4.39 11.15
CA GLN A 136 1.04 -5.12 10.47
C GLN A 136 0.67 -6.43 11.16
N PRO A 137 -0.60 -6.86 11.04
CA PRO A 137 -0.99 -8.21 11.39
C PRO A 137 -0.10 -9.25 10.68
N GLY A 138 0.23 -10.33 11.38
CA GLY A 138 1.07 -11.41 10.83
C GLY A 138 2.58 -11.22 11.06
N THR A 139 3.01 -10.11 11.64
CA THR A 139 4.39 -9.93 12.10
C THR A 139 4.56 -10.28 13.58
N PRO A 140 5.74 -10.74 14.03
CA PRO A 140 5.97 -11.08 15.45
C PRO A 140 5.83 -9.91 16.42
N TRP A 141 5.88 -8.69 15.92
CA TRP A 141 5.82 -7.44 16.72
C TRP A 141 4.43 -6.79 16.70
N TYR A 142 3.45 -7.41 16.02
CA TYR A 142 2.09 -6.88 15.97
C TYR A 142 1.43 -6.95 17.35
N ASN A 143 0.90 -5.82 17.79
CA ASN A 143 0.08 -5.76 18.99
C ASN A 143 -1.41 -5.77 18.60
N PRO A 144 -2.16 -6.87 18.86
CA PRO A 144 -3.59 -6.94 18.56
C PRO A 144 -4.45 -6.05 19.47
N ASP A 145 -3.90 -5.60 20.61
CA ASP A 145 -4.64 -4.82 21.60
C ASP A 145 -4.62 -3.31 21.33
N VAL A 146 -4.03 -2.86 20.20
CA VAL A 146 -4.13 -1.44 19.80
C VAL A 146 -5.59 -1.09 19.51
N ARG A 147 -6.00 0.10 19.97
CA ARG A 147 -7.36 0.60 19.74
C ARG A 147 -7.64 0.65 18.24
N GLN A 148 -8.73 0.01 17.84
CA GLN A 148 -9.26 0.08 16.50
C GLN A 148 -10.37 1.14 16.41
N TYR A 149 -10.56 1.72 15.24
CA TYR A 149 -11.56 2.74 14.95
C TYR A 149 -12.46 2.20 13.84
N ALA A 150 -13.70 1.86 14.18
CA ALA A 150 -14.68 1.42 13.19
C ALA A 150 -15.13 2.60 12.32
N TYR A 151 -15.43 2.33 11.07
CA TYR A 151 -16.08 3.31 10.19
C TYR A 151 -17.45 3.69 10.76
N ASP A 152 -17.63 4.96 11.11
CA ASP A 152 -18.85 5.51 11.67
C ASP A 152 -18.86 7.03 11.49
N VAL A 153 -19.56 7.47 10.44
CA VAL A 153 -19.66 8.90 10.08
C VAL A 153 -20.34 9.72 11.16
N GLU A 154 -21.35 9.18 11.83
CA GLU A 154 -22.07 9.91 12.88
C GLU A 154 -21.19 10.08 14.13
N THR A 155 -20.43 9.06 14.50
CA THR A 155 -19.41 9.18 15.55
C THR A 155 -18.34 10.20 15.15
N ALA A 156 -17.87 10.20 13.90
CA ALA A 156 -16.91 11.20 13.42
C ALA A 156 -17.44 12.64 13.56
N LYS A 157 -18.66 12.92 13.06
CA LYS A 157 -19.30 14.24 13.16
C LYS A 157 -19.48 14.67 14.62
N LYS A 158 -19.93 13.76 15.46
CA LYS A 158 -20.10 14.03 16.89
C LYS A 158 -18.76 14.41 17.54
N MET A 159 -17.71 13.65 17.28
CA MET A 159 -16.37 13.92 17.83
C MET A 159 -15.82 15.27 17.35
N LEU A 160 -16.00 15.62 16.07
CA LEU A 160 -15.60 16.92 15.51
C LEU A 160 -16.34 18.07 16.24
N SER A 161 -17.64 17.94 16.42
CA SER A 161 -18.44 18.94 17.15
C SER A 161 -18.04 19.06 18.62
N GLU A 162 -17.80 17.93 19.30
CA GLU A 162 -17.33 17.91 20.70
C GLU A 162 -15.91 18.48 20.86
N ALA A 163 -15.09 18.39 19.82
CA ALA A 163 -13.77 19.01 19.76
C ALA A 163 -13.82 20.52 19.48
N GLY A 164 -15.01 21.07 19.17
CA GLY A 164 -15.21 22.49 18.90
C GLY A 164 -15.23 22.90 17.43
N ALA A 165 -15.24 21.93 16.50
CA ALA A 165 -15.39 22.22 15.09
C ALA A 165 -16.88 22.41 14.75
N ALA A 166 -17.21 23.46 13.97
CA ALA A 166 -18.57 23.79 13.56
C ALA A 166 -18.59 24.52 12.23
N ASP A 167 -19.60 24.26 11.41
CA ASP A 167 -19.89 25.06 10.20
C ASP A 167 -20.65 26.33 10.63
N SER A 168 -19.95 27.43 10.79
CA SER A 168 -20.49 28.67 11.31
C SER A 168 -21.01 29.60 10.21
N ASN A 169 -20.57 29.39 8.97
CA ASN A 169 -20.96 30.22 7.81
C ASN A 169 -22.01 29.53 6.90
N GLY A 170 -22.21 28.22 7.04
CA GLY A 170 -23.20 27.39 6.33
C GLY A 170 -22.77 26.96 4.94
N ASP A 171 -21.47 26.88 4.66
CA ASP A 171 -20.93 26.46 3.37
C ASP A 171 -20.66 24.93 3.28
N GLY A 172 -20.76 24.23 4.41
CA GLY A 172 -20.57 22.80 4.52
C GLY A 172 -19.14 22.39 4.89
N ILE A 173 -18.24 23.34 5.11
CA ILE A 173 -16.90 23.13 5.67
C ILE A 173 -16.90 23.56 7.14
N LEU A 174 -16.33 22.74 8.01
CA LEU A 174 -16.22 23.08 9.42
C LEU A 174 -15.08 24.10 9.64
N GLU A 175 -15.27 24.99 10.60
CA GLU A 175 -14.19 25.80 11.14
C GLU A 175 -13.75 25.28 12.50
N TYR A 176 -12.46 25.41 12.76
CA TYR A 176 -11.86 25.22 14.08
C TYR A 176 -11.09 26.48 14.48
N ASN A 177 -11.42 27.07 15.62
CA ASN A 177 -10.88 28.37 16.09
C ASN A 177 -10.99 29.51 15.07
N GLY A 178 -12.00 29.47 14.19
CA GLY A 178 -12.25 30.47 13.18
C GLY A 178 -11.52 30.24 11.85
N GLU A 179 -10.77 29.17 11.71
CA GLU A 179 -10.11 28.78 10.47
C GLU A 179 -10.83 27.60 9.83
N GLU A 180 -11.04 27.66 8.51
CA GLU A 180 -11.67 26.56 7.77
C GLU A 180 -10.82 25.29 7.82
N MET A 181 -11.47 24.15 8.01
CA MET A 181 -10.82 22.83 7.97
C MET A 181 -10.64 22.39 6.50
N SER A 182 -9.85 23.17 5.75
CA SER A 182 -9.48 22.91 4.35
C SER A 182 -7.97 22.71 4.24
N TYR A 183 -7.54 21.56 3.71
CA TYR A 183 -6.15 21.13 3.73
C TYR A 183 -5.70 20.62 2.38
N THR A 184 -4.44 20.84 2.01
CA THR A 184 -3.83 20.27 0.82
C THR A 184 -3.44 18.81 1.08
N LEU A 185 -3.97 17.89 0.25
CA LEU A 185 -3.60 16.48 0.25
C LEU A 185 -2.51 16.21 -0.78
N THR A 186 -1.31 15.88 -0.33
CA THR A 186 -0.21 15.48 -1.22
C THR A 186 -0.13 13.96 -1.32
N PHE A 187 -0.09 13.43 -2.54
CA PHE A 187 -0.04 11.99 -2.82
C PHE A 187 0.80 11.68 -4.06
N THR A 188 1.13 10.42 -4.27
CA THR A 188 1.81 9.95 -5.49
C THR A 188 0.79 9.56 -6.56
N GLU A 189 1.20 9.54 -7.84
CA GLU A 189 0.33 9.10 -8.95
C GLU A 189 -0.30 7.71 -8.71
N ASN A 190 0.39 6.83 -7.99
CA ASN A 190 -0.13 5.50 -7.67
C ASN A 190 -1.27 5.52 -6.65
N ASP A 191 -1.43 6.60 -5.90
CA ASP A 191 -2.41 6.76 -4.82
C ASP A 191 -3.62 7.63 -5.22
N GLU A 192 -3.78 7.98 -6.50
CA GLU A 192 -4.84 8.86 -7.00
C GLU A 192 -6.24 8.39 -6.55
N LYS A 193 -6.56 7.10 -6.73
CA LYS A 193 -7.85 6.55 -6.30
C LYS A 193 -8.07 6.59 -4.79
N LEU A 194 -6.99 6.40 -4.02
CA LEU A 194 -7.04 6.57 -2.57
C LEU A 194 -7.33 8.01 -2.20
N ALA A 195 -6.65 8.97 -2.86
CA ALA A 195 -6.86 10.39 -2.63
C ALA A 195 -8.30 10.81 -2.93
N GLU A 196 -8.88 10.38 -4.06
CA GLU A 196 -10.30 10.64 -4.40
C GLU A 196 -11.26 10.12 -3.33
N LEU A 197 -11.02 8.92 -2.80
CA LEU A 197 -11.83 8.36 -1.72
C LEU A 197 -11.68 9.17 -0.42
N LEU A 198 -10.46 9.57 -0.06
CA LEU A 198 -10.22 10.39 1.13
C LEU A 198 -10.90 11.76 1.03
N VAL A 199 -10.84 12.43 -0.14
CA VAL A 199 -11.58 13.66 -0.41
C VAL A 199 -13.07 13.46 -0.16
N SER A 200 -13.65 12.37 -0.69
CA SER A 200 -15.07 12.06 -0.51
C SER A 200 -15.45 11.81 0.97
N TYR A 201 -14.64 11.03 1.68
CA TYR A 201 -14.89 10.74 3.10
C TYR A 201 -14.76 11.95 3.99
N MET A 202 -13.74 12.78 3.79
CA MET A 202 -13.54 13.98 4.58
C MET A 202 -14.64 15.01 4.32
N LYS A 203 -15.07 15.18 3.06
CA LYS A 203 -16.20 16.04 2.71
C LYS A 203 -17.50 15.60 3.40
N ALA A 204 -17.74 14.31 3.58
CA ALA A 204 -18.93 13.79 4.26
C ALA A 204 -19.01 14.19 5.74
N VAL A 205 -17.91 14.61 6.34
CA VAL A 205 -17.81 15.08 7.72
C VAL A 205 -17.46 16.56 7.84
N GLY A 206 -17.50 17.30 6.73
CA GLY A 206 -17.28 18.74 6.73
C GLY A 206 -15.79 19.16 6.72
N ILE A 207 -14.90 18.30 6.28
CA ILE A 207 -13.47 18.60 6.09
C ILE A 207 -13.17 18.60 4.60
N GLU A 208 -12.57 19.67 4.10
CA GLU A 208 -12.15 19.78 2.71
C GLU A 208 -10.70 19.29 2.54
N LEU A 209 -10.48 18.48 1.50
CA LEU A 209 -9.14 18.14 1.01
C LEU A 209 -9.01 18.59 -0.45
N VAL A 210 -7.95 19.36 -0.76
CA VAL A 210 -7.63 19.92 -2.07
C VAL A 210 -6.26 19.46 -2.55
#